data_cba08a012577f76d5adcf5e5be8dc67c
#
_entry.id   cba08a012577f76d5adcf5e5be8dc67c
#
_cell.length_a   1.000
_cell.length_b   1.000
_cell.length_c   1.000
_cell.angle_alpha   90.00
_cell.angle_beta   90.00
_cell.angle_gamma   90.00
#
_symmetry.space_group_name_H-M   'P 1'
#
loop_
_entity.id
_entity.type
_entity.pdbx_description
1 polymer ?
#
loop_
_entity_poly.entity_id
_entity_poly.type
_entity_poly.pdbx_seq_one_letter_code
_entity_poly.pdbx_strand_id
1 'polypeptide(L)'
;MTNNEKALMLHEQWHGKLETVSKCAIRTREDLALAYTPGVAEPCKVIAKDKEQAYKYTIKSNTVAVVSDGSAVLGLGNIGPYAAMPVMEGKAVLFKEFGNVNAVPICLDTQDTEEIIKTVINIAPAFGGINLEDISAPRCFEIEERLKAVLDIPVFHDDQHGTAIVVLAGIINALKVTGKKKEECKVVVNGAGSAGVAITKLLLTYGFKNITMCDKSGILSSDSEGLNWMQKKMTEVTNLEKKHGSLADALKGADIFVGVSAPNIVTEEMVASMNKDSILFAMANPVPEIMPDKAKAAGAKIVGTGRSDFPNQVNNVVAFPGIFKGALEGRAAQITEDMKLAAANAIASLVDEKDLNENNILPEAFDPRVADVVSKAVKDNIH
;
A
#
# COMPACT_ATOMS: atom_id res chain seq x y z
N MET A 1 -28.83 -15.54 -3.73
CA MET A 1 -27.79 -14.75 -4.46
C MET A 1 -26.57 -14.70 -3.60
N THR A 2 -25.46 -15.20 -4.07
CA THR A 2 -24.17 -15.11 -3.40
C THR A 2 -23.60 -13.69 -3.48
N ASN A 3 -22.61 -13.35 -2.66
CA ASN A 3 -21.93 -12.04 -2.75
C ASN A 3 -21.31 -11.82 -4.14
N ASN A 4 -20.79 -12.86 -4.77
CA ASN A 4 -20.19 -12.76 -6.11
C ASN A 4 -21.25 -12.44 -7.19
N GLU A 5 -22.41 -13.12 -7.16
CA GLU A 5 -23.52 -12.83 -8.08
C GLU A 5 -24.06 -11.40 -7.88
N LYS A 6 -24.17 -10.96 -6.62
CA LYS A 6 -24.58 -9.60 -6.29
C LYS A 6 -23.56 -8.56 -6.79
N ALA A 7 -22.27 -8.83 -6.62
CA ALA A 7 -21.22 -7.94 -7.09
C ALA A 7 -21.28 -7.79 -8.62
N LEU A 8 -21.41 -8.89 -9.36
CA LEU A 8 -21.52 -8.87 -10.82
C LEU A 8 -22.72 -8.04 -11.29
N MET A 9 -23.90 -8.29 -10.71
CA MET A 9 -25.13 -7.54 -11.00
C MET A 9 -24.96 -6.03 -10.73
N LEU A 10 -24.35 -5.65 -9.61
CA LEU A 10 -24.14 -4.25 -9.27
C LEU A 10 -23.14 -3.57 -10.24
N HIS A 11 -22.08 -4.26 -10.65
CA HIS A 11 -21.14 -3.71 -11.64
C HIS A 11 -21.79 -3.49 -13.02
N GLU A 12 -22.66 -4.39 -13.43
CA GLU A 12 -23.48 -4.21 -14.64
C GLU A 12 -24.42 -3.00 -14.51
N GLN A 13 -25.09 -2.88 -13.36
CA GLN A 13 -26.03 -1.78 -13.10
C GLN A 13 -25.34 -0.41 -13.03
N TRP A 14 -24.13 -0.34 -12.46
CA TRP A 14 -23.38 0.90 -12.35
C TRP A 14 -22.79 1.40 -13.67
N HIS A 15 -22.53 0.50 -14.63
CA HIS A 15 -21.81 0.83 -15.88
C HIS A 15 -20.44 1.53 -15.62
N GLY A 16 -19.70 1.03 -14.63
CA GLY A 16 -18.52 1.65 -14.07
C GLY A 16 -18.81 2.34 -12.72
N LYS A 17 -17.78 2.42 -11.86
CA LYS A 17 -17.92 3.00 -10.50
C LYS A 17 -17.67 4.49 -10.45
N LEU A 18 -17.22 5.09 -11.56
CA LEU A 18 -16.80 6.48 -11.63
C LEU A 18 -17.57 7.23 -12.69
N GLU A 19 -17.81 8.51 -12.44
CA GLU A 19 -18.30 9.46 -13.41
C GLU A 19 -17.53 10.78 -13.31
N THR A 20 -17.56 11.59 -14.36
CA THR A 20 -16.99 12.94 -14.36
C THR A 20 -18.09 13.97 -14.15
N VAL A 21 -17.97 14.74 -13.06
CA VAL A 21 -18.93 15.80 -12.71
C VAL A 21 -18.28 17.16 -12.91
N SER A 22 -18.97 18.05 -13.65
CA SER A 22 -18.52 19.43 -13.84
C SER A 22 -18.69 20.25 -12.54
N LYS A 23 -17.66 21.01 -12.16
CA LYS A 23 -17.71 21.96 -11.05
C LYS A 23 -18.32 23.32 -11.46
N CYS A 24 -18.31 23.63 -12.75
CA CYS A 24 -18.90 24.87 -13.29
C CYS A 24 -20.18 24.55 -14.07
N ALA A 25 -21.21 25.36 -13.88
CA ALA A 25 -22.41 25.29 -14.69
C ALA A 25 -22.25 26.17 -15.91
N ILE A 26 -22.58 25.67 -17.12
CA ILE A 26 -22.61 26.42 -18.35
C ILE A 26 -24.07 26.53 -18.77
N ARG A 27 -24.71 27.69 -18.49
CA ARG A 27 -26.14 27.93 -18.75
C ARG A 27 -26.36 29.15 -19.65
N THR A 28 -25.37 30.04 -19.76
CA THR A 28 -25.41 31.26 -20.53
C THR A 28 -24.24 31.36 -21.48
N ARG A 29 -24.31 32.30 -22.45
CA ARG A 29 -23.16 32.60 -23.32
C ARG A 29 -21.98 33.18 -22.53
N GLU A 30 -22.24 33.87 -21.46
CA GLU A 30 -21.21 34.44 -20.60
C GLU A 30 -20.50 33.29 -19.84
N ASP A 31 -21.21 32.33 -19.26
CA ASP A 31 -20.62 31.15 -18.64
C ASP A 31 -19.70 30.39 -19.59
N LEU A 32 -20.18 30.21 -20.86
CA LEU A 32 -19.38 29.53 -21.87
C LEU A 32 -18.12 30.32 -22.21
N ALA A 33 -18.23 31.64 -22.34
CA ALA A 33 -17.09 32.53 -22.66
C ALA A 33 -16.04 32.51 -21.53
N LEU A 34 -16.45 32.39 -20.27
CA LEU A 34 -15.56 32.32 -19.11
C LEU A 34 -14.94 30.92 -18.94
N ALA A 35 -15.75 29.86 -19.07
CA ALA A 35 -15.29 28.50 -18.87
C ALA A 35 -14.48 27.94 -20.04
N TYR A 36 -14.69 28.45 -21.26
CA TYR A 36 -13.99 27.98 -22.46
C TYR A 36 -13.45 29.19 -23.26
N THR A 37 -13.88 29.41 -24.50
CA THR A 37 -13.35 30.44 -25.37
C THR A 37 -14.19 31.73 -25.29
N PRO A 38 -13.58 32.90 -25.05
CA PRO A 38 -12.13 33.23 -25.01
C PRO A 38 -11.47 33.17 -23.62
N GLY A 39 -12.22 33.12 -22.53
CA GLY A 39 -11.74 33.29 -21.15
C GLY A 39 -10.66 32.31 -20.73
N VAL A 40 -10.72 31.06 -21.21
CA VAL A 40 -9.72 30.01 -20.91
C VAL A 40 -8.29 30.37 -21.33
N ALA A 41 -8.13 31.32 -22.24
CA ALA A 41 -6.81 31.76 -22.66
C ALA A 41 -6.00 32.42 -21.52
N GLU A 42 -6.66 33.02 -20.52
CA GLU A 42 -5.95 33.70 -19.42
C GLU A 42 -5.25 32.71 -18.48
N PRO A 43 -5.90 31.69 -17.90
CA PRO A 43 -5.18 30.68 -17.15
C PRO A 43 -4.11 29.96 -17.97
N CYS A 44 -4.32 29.69 -19.27
CA CYS A 44 -3.29 29.11 -20.13
C CYS A 44 -2.04 30.00 -20.22
N LYS A 45 -2.19 31.33 -20.41
CA LYS A 45 -1.05 32.25 -20.43
C LYS A 45 -0.30 32.30 -19.10
N VAL A 46 -1.00 32.21 -17.98
CA VAL A 46 -0.39 32.21 -16.65
C VAL A 46 0.41 30.91 -16.44
N ILE A 47 -0.17 29.76 -16.77
CA ILE A 47 0.48 28.45 -16.63
C ILE A 47 1.69 28.33 -17.59
N ALA A 48 1.56 28.87 -18.83
CA ALA A 48 2.68 28.84 -19.78
C ALA A 48 3.91 29.63 -19.30
N LYS A 49 3.73 30.64 -18.46
CA LYS A 49 4.82 31.40 -17.85
C LYS A 49 5.40 30.73 -16.59
N ASP A 50 4.55 30.05 -15.85
CA ASP A 50 4.89 29.36 -14.60
C ASP A 50 4.04 28.09 -14.45
N LYS A 51 4.66 26.92 -14.71
CA LYS A 51 3.98 25.63 -14.64
C LYS A 51 3.34 25.33 -13.28
N GLU A 52 3.86 25.93 -12.20
CA GLU A 52 3.34 25.75 -10.85
C GLU A 52 1.91 26.25 -10.70
N GLN A 53 1.51 27.21 -11.53
CA GLN A 53 0.15 27.73 -11.55
C GLN A 53 -0.88 26.68 -12.03
N ALA A 54 -0.45 25.58 -12.66
CA ALA A 54 -1.35 24.47 -13.00
C ALA A 54 -2.06 23.90 -11.77
N TYR A 55 -1.41 23.88 -10.62
CA TYR A 55 -2.02 23.42 -9.36
C TYR A 55 -3.11 24.37 -8.85
N LYS A 56 -3.07 25.64 -9.22
CA LYS A 56 -4.08 26.62 -8.84
C LYS A 56 -5.28 26.61 -9.79
N TYR A 57 -5.04 26.42 -11.08
CA TYR A 57 -6.05 26.63 -12.11
C TYR A 57 -6.57 25.37 -12.78
N THR A 58 -6.07 24.19 -12.40
CA THR A 58 -6.51 22.90 -12.96
C THR A 58 -6.79 21.86 -11.90
N ILE A 59 -7.34 20.71 -12.32
CA ILE A 59 -7.57 19.55 -11.44
C ILE A 59 -6.28 18.87 -10.95
N LYS A 60 -5.12 19.25 -11.49
CA LYS A 60 -3.81 18.71 -11.11
C LYS A 60 -3.58 18.76 -9.60
N SER A 61 -4.07 19.79 -8.92
CA SER A 61 -3.89 19.96 -7.46
C SER A 61 -4.42 18.81 -6.60
N ASN A 62 -5.45 18.10 -7.07
CA ASN A 62 -6.15 17.07 -6.29
C ASN A 62 -6.51 15.83 -7.11
N THR A 63 -5.69 15.47 -8.10
CA THR A 63 -5.96 14.33 -8.98
C THR A 63 -4.74 13.43 -9.08
N VAL A 64 -4.94 12.13 -8.85
CA VAL A 64 -3.93 11.06 -8.91
C VAL A 64 -4.23 10.14 -10.08
N ALA A 65 -3.20 9.70 -10.81
CA ALA A 65 -3.32 8.57 -11.73
C ALA A 65 -3.16 7.26 -10.98
N VAL A 66 -4.09 6.33 -11.13
CA VAL A 66 -3.97 4.95 -10.65
C VAL A 66 -3.50 4.11 -11.84
N VAL A 67 -2.21 3.82 -11.89
CA VAL A 67 -1.57 3.17 -13.04
C VAL A 67 -1.36 1.68 -12.76
N SER A 68 -1.81 0.82 -13.67
CA SER A 68 -1.66 -0.62 -13.59
C SER A 68 -1.41 -1.23 -14.97
N ASP A 69 -0.68 -2.35 -15.01
CA ASP A 69 -0.59 -3.24 -16.18
C ASP A 69 -1.36 -4.55 -15.94
N GLY A 70 -1.98 -4.71 -14.79
CA GLY A 70 -2.76 -5.88 -14.40
C GLY A 70 -1.96 -7.17 -14.23
N SER A 71 -0.63 -7.05 -14.02
CA SER A 71 0.27 -8.21 -13.96
C SER A 71 0.33 -8.91 -12.59
N ALA A 72 -0.21 -8.28 -11.53
CA ALA A 72 -0.16 -8.81 -10.17
C ALA A 72 -1.43 -8.51 -9.36
N VAL A 73 -2.59 -8.68 -9.96
CA VAL A 73 -3.88 -8.42 -9.30
C VAL A 73 -4.09 -9.41 -8.15
N LEU A 74 -4.36 -8.88 -6.97
CA LEU A 74 -4.43 -9.64 -5.72
C LEU A 74 -5.40 -10.84 -5.82
N GLY A 75 -4.87 -12.04 -5.58
CA GLY A 75 -5.62 -13.30 -5.62
C GLY A 75 -5.93 -13.83 -7.03
N LEU A 76 -5.68 -13.05 -8.10
CA LEU A 76 -5.96 -13.41 -9.49
C LEU A 76 -4.70 -13.54 -10.35
N GLY A 77 -3.59 -12.90 -9.93
CA GLY A 77 -2.33 -12.90 -10.67
C GLY A 77 -2.35 -11.99 -11.89
N ASN A 78 -1.71 -12.43 -12.98
CA ASN A 78 -1.63 -11.68 -14.23
C ASN A 78 -2.93 -11.89 -15.05
N ILE A 79 -3.84 -10.93 -14.96
CA ILE A 79 -5.13 -10.96 -15.70
C ILE A 79 -5.21 -9.88 -16.80
N GLY A 80 -4.16 -9.05 -16.92
CA GLY A 80 -4.04 -8.00 -17.92
C GLY A 80 -4.86 -6.75 -17.62
N PRO A 81 -4.68 -5.68 -18.44
CA PRO A 81 -5.19 -4.34 -18.13
C PRO A 81 -6.72 -4.24 -18.18
N TYR A 82 -7.38 -4.91 -19.11
CA TYR A 82 -8.85 -4.86 -19.22
C TYR A 82 -9.53 -5.46 -18.00
N ALA A 83 -9.06 -6.62 -17.54
CA ALA A 83 -9.64 -7.30 -16.39
C ALA A 83 -9.24 -6.65 -15.05
N ALA A 84 -8.15 -5.87 -15.00
CA ALA A 84 -7.75 -5.07 -13.84
C ALA A 84 -8.59 -3.81 -13.66
N MET A 85 -9.26 -3.30 -14.71
CA MET A 85 -10.02 -2.05 -14.68
C MET A 85 -11.03 -1.96 -13.51
N PRO A 86 -11.85 -2.99 -13.21
CA PRO A 86 -12.77 -2.92 -12.07
C PRO A 86 -12.07 -2.72 -10.72
N VAL A 87 -10.85 -3.24 -10.55
CA VAL A 87 -10.05 -3.06 -9.33
C VAL A 87 -9.54 -1.62 -9.26
N MET A 88 -9.02 -1.08 -10.37
CA MET A 88 -8.51 0.30 -10.46
C MET A 88 -9.62 1.34 -10.25
N GLU A 89 -10.82 1.09 -10.76
CA GLU A 89 -11.99 1.91 -10.43
C GLU A 89 -12.33 1.83 -8.93
N GLY A 90 -12.28 0.64 -8.35
CA GLY A 90 -12.46 0.47 -6.90
C GLY A 90 -11.44 1.28 -6.11
N LYS A 91 -10.16 1.23 -6.49
CA LYS A 91 -9.10 2.05 -5.88
C LYS A 91 -9.43 3.55 -5.98
N ALA A 92 -9.88 4.02 -7.13
CA ALA A 92 -10.25 5.42 -7.34
C ALA A 92 -11.45 5.85 -6.47
N VAL A 93 -12.45 4.98 -6.29
CA VAL A 93 -13.55 5.21 -5.35
C VAL A 93 -13.02 5.37 -3.93
N LEU A 94 -12.11 4.49 -3.49
CA LEU A 94 -11.53 4.59 -2.13
C LEU A 94 -10.73 5.88 -1.94
N PHE A 95 -9.99 6.34 -2.94
CA PHE A 95 -9.33 7.65 -2.91
C PHE A 95 -10.34 8.78 -2.69
N LYS A 96 -11.47 8.71 -3.39
CA LYS A 96 -12.51 9.75 -3.31
C LYS A 96 -13.25 9.74 -1.98
N GLU A 97 -13.76 8.57 -1.59
CA GLU A 97 -14.62 8.43 -0.40
C GLU A 97 -13.86 8.68 0.91
N PHE A 98 -12.63 8.18 1.02
CA PHE A 98 -11.86 8.28 2.25
C PHE A 98 -10.90 9.48 2.30
N GLY A 99 -10.36 9.91 1.15
CA GLY A 99 -9.36 10.99 1.10
C GLY A 99 -9.85 12.29 0.46
N ASN A 100 -11.02 12.29 -0.15
CA ASN A 100 -11.50 13.35 -1.05
C ASN A 100 -10.47 13.72 -2.14
N VAL A 101 -9.69 12.74 -2.58
CA VAL A 101 -8.74 12.83 -3.69
C VAL A 101 -9.41 12.28 -4.94
N ASN A 102 -9.36 13.02 -6.04
CA ASN A 102 -9.81 12.50 -7.33
C ASN A 102 -8.75 11.51 -7.85
N ALA A 103 -9.20 10.39 -8.38
CA ALA A 103 -8.29 9.40 -8.97
C ALA A 103 -8.84 8.91 -10.31
N VAL A 104 -7.93 8.70 -11.26
CA VAL A 104 -8.26 8.28 -12.62
C VAL A 104 -7.53 6.96 -12.90
N PRO A 105 -8.26 5.87 -13.19
CA PRO A 105 -7.67 4.61 -13.63
C PRO A 105 -6.96 4.75 -14.97
N ILE A 106 -5.72 4.28 -15.04
CA ILE A 106 -4.89 4.23 -16.26
C ILE A 106 -4.36 2.80 -16.39
N CYS A 107 -5.10 1.95 -17.07
CA CYS A 107 -4.68 0.57 -17.34
C CYS A 107 -3.92 0.51 -18.66
N LEU A 108 -2.67 0.05 -18.60
CA LEU A 108 -1.75 0.04 -19.75
C LEU A 108 -1.72 -1.34 -20.40
N ASP A 109 -1.92 -1.39 -21.71
CA ASP A 109 -1.82 -2.62 -22.52
C ASP A 109 -0.35 -2.93 -22.88
N THR A 110 0.50 -2.90 -21.86
CA THR A 110 1.91 -3.29 -21.96
C THR A 110 2.44 -3.70 -20.59
N GLN A 111 3.36 -4.65 -20.57
CA GLN A 111 4.13 -5.05 -19.39
C GLN A 111 5.63 -4.72 -19.56
N ASP A 112 5.99 -3.97 -20.60
CA ASP A 112 7.35 -3.49 -20.80
C ASP A 112 7.66 -2.33 -19.85
N THR A 113 8.75 -2.47 -19.10
CA THR A 113 9.19 -1.49 -18.09
C THR A 113 9.45 -0.11 -18.71
N GLU A 114 10.09 -0.04 -19.88
CA GLU A 114 10.40 1.23 -20.54
C GLU A 114 9.16 1.94 -21.06
N GLU A 115 8.22 1.19 -21.63
CA GLU A 115 6.96 1.72 -22.13
C GLU A 115 6.09 2.26 -20.98
N ILE A 116 6.02 1.53 -19.85
CA ILE A 116 5.29 1.97 -18.65
C ILE A 116 5.89 3.28 -18.13
N ILE A 117 7.22 3.32 -17.91
CA ILE A 117 7.91 4.52 -17.40
C ILE A 117 7.68 5.71 -18.33
N LYS A 118 7.90 5.53 -19.63
CA LYS A 118 7.71 6.58 -20.63
C LYS A 118 6.26 7.10 -20.65
N THR A 119 5.29 6.21 -20.58
CA THR A 119 3.88 6.58 -20.57
C THR A 119 3.54 7.40 -19.33
N VAL A 120 3.97 6.95 -18.13
CA VAL A 120 3.72 7.68 -16.88
C VAL A 120 4.36 9.06 -16.89
N ILE A 121 5.59 9.20 -17.39
CA ILE A 121 6.26 10.50 -17.54
C ILE A 121 5.44 11.41 -18.46
N ASN A 122 4.93 10.91 -19.58
CA ASN A 122 4.19 11.70 -20.56
C ASN A 122 2.83 12.19 -20.06
N ILE A 123 2.14 11.42 -19.18
CA ILE A 123 0.85 11.82 -18.61
C ILE A 123 0.98 12.63 -17.31
N ALA A 124 2.13 12.62 -16.65
CA ALA A 124 2.37 13.30 -15.37
C ALA A 124 1.96 14.78 -15.31
N PRO A 125 2.04 15.57 -16.40
CA PRO A 125 1.57 16.97 -16.39
C PRO A 125 0.12 17.14 -15.94
N ALA A 126 -0.75 16.15 -16.17
CA ALA A 126 -2.17 16.21 -15.81
C ALA A 126 -2.47 15.85 -14.35
N PHE A 127 -1.50 15.27 -13.64
CA PHE A 127 -1.70 14.68 -12.30
C PHE A 127 -0.82 15.36 -11.25
N GLY A 128 -1.33 15.42 -10.03
CA GLY A 128 -0.57 15.85 -8.84
C GLY A 128 0.19 14.73 -8.15
N GLY A 129 -0.10 13.47 -8.51
CA GLY A 129 0.58 12.29 -8.00
C GLY A 129 0.28 11.04 -8.82
N ILE A 130 1.10 10.02 -8.64
CA ILE A 130 0.99 8.72 -9.33
C ILE A 130 0.89 7.61 -8.27
N ASN A 131 -0.20 6.86 -8.30
CA ASN A 131 -0.34 5.60 -7.59
C ASN A 131 -0.10 4.45 -8.56
N LEU A 132 0.97 3.70 -8.35
CA LEU A 132 1.21 2.45 -9.05
C LEU A 132 0.44 1.33 -8.32
N GLU A 133 -0.22 0.44 -9.07
CA GLU A 133 -1.08 -0.59 -8.51
C GLU A 133 -0.95 -1.89 -9.30
N ASP A 134 -0.91 -3.04 -8.63
CA ASP A 134 -0.97 -4.38 -9.22
C ASP A 134 0.11 -4.63 -10.31
N ILE A 135 1.27 -4.03 -10.18
CA ILE A 135 2.44 -4.26 -11.05
C ILE A 135 3.36 -5.28 -10.40
N SER A 136 3.70 -6.34 -11.13
CA SER A 136 4.46 -7.47 -10.60
C SER A 136 5.91 -7.15 -10.24
N ALA A 137 6.40 -7.74 -9.14
CA ALA A 137 7.81 -7.75 -8.80
C ALA A 137 8.60 -8.69 -9.76
N PRO A 138 9.88 -8.38 -10.08
CA PRO A 138 10.67 -7.26 -9.54
C PRO A 138 10.52 -5.94 -10.32
N ARG A 139 9.75 -5.91 -11.43
CA ARG A 139 9.60 -4.72 -12.30
C ARG A 139 9.04 -3.51 -11.55
N CYS A 140 8.09 -3.72 -10.63
CA CYS A 140 7.48 -2.64 -9.86
C CYS A 140 8.50 -1.80 -9.09
N PHE A 141 9.57 -2.40 -8.59
CA PHE A 141 10.65 -1.69 -7.88
C PHE A 141 11.40 -0.74 -8.81
N GLU A 142 11.80 -1.24 -9.99
CA GLU A 142 12.52 -0.45 -10.98
C GLU A 142 11.66 0.69 -11.52
N ILE A 143 10.40 0.41 -11.85
CA ILE A 143 9.46 1.41 -12.35
C ILE A 143 9.30 2.54 -11.34
N GLU A 144 9.06 2.20 -10.07
CA GLU A 144 8.88 3.21 -9.02
C GLU A 144 10.16 4.02 -8.79
N GLU A 145 11.32 3.36 -8.62
CA GLU A 145 12.61 4.04 -8.39
C GLU A 145 12.95 5.02 -9.52
N ARG A 146 12.76 4.60 -10.78
CA ARG A 146 13.06 5.44 -11.95
C ARG A 146 12.08 6.58 -12.14
N LEU A 147 10.80 6.39 -11.87
CA LEU A 147 9.81 7.47 -11.90
C LEU A 147 10.07 8.51 -10.81
N LYS A 148 10.38 8.09 -9.58
CA LYS A 148 10.77 8.98 -8.48
C LYS A 148 12.00 9.82 -8.80
N ALA A 149 12.93 9.30 -9.58
CA ALA A 149 14.15 10.01 -9.95
C ALA A 149 13.93 11.15 -10.96
N VAL A 150 12.83 11.13 -11.72
CA VAL A 150 12.60 12.08 -12.83
C VAL A 150 11.35 12.94 -12.68
N LEU A 151 10.39 12.54 -11.85
CA LEU A 151 9.15 13.29 -11.63
C LEU A 151 9.25 14.19 -10.40
N ASP A 152 8.66 15.38 -10.51
CA ASP A 152 8.51 16.37 -9.43
C ASP A 152 7.17 16.27 -8.69
N ILE A 153 6.47 15.13 -8.85
CA ILE A 153 5.24 14.76 -8.17
C ILE A 153 5.41 13.41 -7.46
N PRO A 154 4.70 13.15 -6.36
CA PRO A 154 4.83 11.90 -5.62
C PRO A 154 4.45 10.68 -6.47
N VAL A 155 5.31 9.67 -6.46
CA VAL A 155 5.08 8.33 -7.01
C VAL A 155 5.08 7.34 -5.85
N PHE A 156 4.04 6.49 -5.78
CA PHE A 156 3.85 5.59 -4.66
C PHE A 156 3.20 4.29 -5.16
N HIS A 157 3.81 3.16 -4.87
CA HIS A 157 3.26 1.85 -5.18
C HIS A 157 2.53 1.30 -3.94
N ASP A 158 1.20 1.26 -3.97
CA ASP A 158 0.41 0.96 -2.78
C ASP A 158 0.60 -0.47 -2.28
N ASP A 159 0.72 -1.46 -3.16
CA ASP A 159 0.99 -2.86 -2.75
C ASP A 159 2.31 -3.03 -1.99
N GLN A 160 3.25 -2.13 -2.21
CA GLN A 160 4.50 -2.08 -1.44
C GLN A 160 4.28 -1.31 -0.14
N HIS A 161 4.03 -0.02 -0.28
CA HIS A 161 4.17 0.94 0.82
C HIS A 161 2.91 1.06 1.66
N GLY A 162 1.71 0.98 1.07
CA GLY A 162 0.45 1.01 1.82
C GLY A 162 0.37 -0.17 2.79
N THR A 163 0.63 -1.37 2.28
CA THR A 163 0.68 -2.58 3.12
C THR A 163 1.74 -2.47 4.22
N ALA A 164 2.95 -2.01 3.88
CA ALA A 164 4.03 -1.87 4.86
C ALA A 164 3.69 -0.90 5.99
N ILE A 165 3.05 0.22 5.67
CA ILE A 165 2.64 1.24 6.64
C ILE A 165 1.59 0.69 7.61
N VAL A 166 0.57 0.00 7.11
CA VAL A 166 -0.49 -0.58 7.95
C VAL A 166 0.05 -1.71 8.83
N VAL A 167 0.91 -2.58 8.28
CA VAL A 167 1.59 -3.64 9.06
C VAL A 167 2.43 -3.03 10.17
N LEU A 168 3.23 -2.00 9.88
CA LEU A 168 4.01 -1.33 10.90
C LEU A 168 3.12 -0.69 11.96
N ALA A 169 2.02 -0.03 11.59
CA ALA A 169 1.07 0.54 12.55
C ALA A 169 0.51 -0.53 13.50
N GLY A 170 0.10 -1.69 12.95
CA GLY A 170 -0.35 -2.82 13.77
C GLY A 170 0.75 -3.36 14.67
N ILE A 171 1.98 -3.50 14.19
CA ILE A 171 3.13 -3.96 14.98
C ILE A 171 3.44 -2.98 16.12
N ILE A 172 3.40 -1.66 15.89
CA ILE A 172 3.62 -0.65 16.95
C ILE A 172 2.68 -0.90 18.13
N ASN A 173 1.41 -1.09 17.88
CA ASN A 173 0.42 -1.36 18.94
C ASN A 173 0.53 -2.77 19.49
N ALA A 174 0.84 -3.77 18.65
CA ALA A 174 1.07 -5.14 19.11
C ALA A 174 2.26 -5.24 20.08
N LEU A 175 3.32 -4.46 19.85
CA LEU A 175 4.45 -4.38 20.79
C LEU A 175 4.04 -3.81 22.16
N LYS A 176 3.16 -2.79 22.17
CA LYS A 176 2.63 -2.24 23.43
C LYS A 176 1.79 -3.29 24.19
N VAL A 177 0.90 -4.02 23.50
CA VAL A 177 0.06 -5.06 24.09
C VAL A 177 0.87 -6.23 24.65
N THR A 178 1.94 -6.62 23.96
CA THR A 178 2.78 -7.76 24.36
C THR A 178 3.95 -7.39 25.28
N GLY A 179 4.26 -6.11 25.43
CA GLY A 179 5.42 -5.61 26.17
C GLY A 179 6.76 -5.94 25.52
N LYS A 180 6.78 -6.36 24.26
CA LYS A 180 8.01 -6.70 23.53
C LYS A 180 8.74 -5.44 23.06
N LYS A 181 10.08 -5.51 23.01
CA LYS A 181 10.94 -4.45 22.51
C LYS A 181 11.38 -4.77 21.08
N LYS A 182 11.20 -3.85 20.16
CA LYS A 182 11.49 -4.04 18.73
C LYS A 182 12.95 -4.48 18.47
N GLU A 183 13.88 -3.97 19.26
CA GLU A 183 15.31 -4.25 19.12
C GLU A 183 15.67 -5.71 19.47
N GLU A 184 14.85 -6.37 20.29
CA GLU A 184 15.04 -7.73 20.78
C GLU A 184 14.22 -8.75 19.94
N CYS A 185 13.20 -8.28 19.20
CA CYS A 185 12.31 -9.13 18.44
C CYS A 185 13.00 -9.80 17.25
N LYS A 186 12.74 -11.08 17.07
CA LYS A 186 13.04 -11.83 15.84
C LYS A 186 11.81 -11.81 14.95
N VAL A 187 11.97 -11.25 13.76
CA VAL A 187 10.89 -11.08 12.77
C VAL A 187 11.12 -12.02 11.59
N VAL A 188 10.08 -12.73 11.19
CA VAL A 188 10.06 -13.53 9.97
C VAL A 188 9.08 -12.92 8.99
N VAL A 189 9.56 -12.54 7.81
CA VAL A 189 8.72 -12.05 6.70
C VAL A 189 8.70 -13.13 5.62
N ASN A 190 7.55 -13.72 5.37
CA ASN A 190 7.38 -14.77 4.37
C ASN A 190 6.63 -14.25 3.13
N GLY A 191 7.34 -14.27 2.02
CA GLY A 191 6.96 -13.64 0.76
C GLY A 191 7.94 -12.53 0.41
N ALA A 192 8.86 -12.78 -0.54
CA ALA A 192 9.89 -11.83 -0.96
C ALA A 192 9.51 -11.10 -2.26
N GLY A 193 8.23 -10.80 -2.42
CA GLY A 193 7.65 -9.97 -3.48
C GLY A 193 7.56 -8.50 -3.08
N SER A 194 6.68 -7.73 -3.77
CA SER A 194 6.48 -6.29 -3.57
C SER A 194 6.22 -5.92 -2.12
N ALA A 195 5.21 -6.51 -1.49
CA ALA A 195 4.83 -6.22 -0.11
C ALA A 195 5.91 -6.64 0.90
N GLY A 196 6.43 -7.87 0.80
CA GLY A 196 7.41 -8.38 1.77
C GLY A 196 8.72 -7.58 1.78
N VAL A 197 9.20 -7.15 0.62
CA VAL A 197 10.37 -6.27 0.51
C VAL A 197 10.11 -4.92 1.17
N ALA A 198 8.97 -4.30 0.88
CA ALA A 198 8.61 -2.99 1.42
C ALA A 198 8.40 -3.03 2.94
N ILE A 199 7.70 -4.06 3.45
CA ILE A 199 7.52 -4.30 4.89
C ILE A 199 8.89 -4.43 5.56
N THR A 200 9.77 -5.26 5.01
CA THR A 200 11.11 -5.48 5.58
C THR A 200 11.91 -4.18 5.63
N LYS A 201 11.94 -3.41 4.54
CA LYS A 201 12.62 -2.10 4.50
C LYS A 201 12.07 -1.15 5.57
N LEU A 202 10.76 -1.04 5.69
CA LEU A 202 10.14 -0.12 6.64
C LEU A 202 10.37 -0.54 8.10
N LEU A 203 10.35 -1.86 8.39
CA LEU A 203 10.69 -2.40 9.72
C LEU A 203 12.14 -2.14 10.08
N LEU A 204 13.10 -2.30 9.15
CA LEU A 204 14.50 -1.94 9.35
C LEU A 204 14.65 -0.45 9.65
N THR A 205 13.99 0.41 8.87
CA THR A 205 13.99 1.87 9.08
C THR A 205 13.39 2.25 10.44
N TYR A 206 12.35 1.53 10.89
CA TYR A 206 11.75 1.73 12.22
C TYR A 206 12.65 1.26 13.37
N GLY A 207 13.69 0.44 13.08
CA GLY A 207 14.72 0.02 14.03
C GLY A 207 14.69 -1.44 14.46
N PHE A 208 13.94 -2.31 13.77
CA PHE A 208 14.11 -3.76 13.93
C PHE A 208 15.48 -4.19 13.41
N LYS A 209 16.13 -5.13 14.09
CA LYS A 209 17.50 -5.57 13.76
C LYS A 209 17.56 -7.02 13.27
N ASN A 210 16.67 -7.88 13.74
CA ASN A 210 16.72 -9.31 13.50
C ASN A 210 15.57 -9.72 12.59
N ILE A 211 15.72 -9.51 11.29
CA ILE A 211 14.72 -9.88 10.29
C ILE A 211 15.24 -11.00 9.41
N THR A 212 14.43 -12.03 9.24
CA THR A 212 14.67 -13.15 8.30
C THR A 212 13.57 -13.12 7.25
N MET A 213 13.96 -13.06 5.98
CA MET A 213 13.01 -13.20 4.88
C MET A 213 12.98 -14.65 4.39
N CYS A 214 11.79 -15.11 4.02
CA CYS A 214 11.56 -16.41 3.41
C CYS A 214 10.79 -16.27 2.10
N ASP A 215 10.98 -17.20 1.21
CA ASP A 215 10.13 -17.43 0.04
C ASP A 215 9.77 -18.92 -0.07
N LYS A 216 9.27 -19.35 -1.25
CA LYS A 216 8.91 -20.76 -1.51
C LYS A 216 10.09 -21.73 -1.37
N SER A 217 11.33 -21.24 -1.43
CA SER A 217 12.56 -22.04 -1.28
C SER A 217 13.02 -22.13 0.19
N GLY A 218 12.40 -21.40 1.10
CA GLY A 218 12.77 -21.30 2.50
C GLY A 218 13.45 -19.99 2.86
N ILE A 219 14.39 -20.01 3.79
CA ILE A 219 15.12 -18.83 4.27
C ILE A 219 16.01 -18.26 3.17
N LEU A 220 15.86 -16.97 2.88
CA LEU A 220 16.74 -16.27 1.95
C LEU A 220 18.07 -15.93 2.62
N SER A 221 19.17 -16.30 1.94
CA SER A 221 20.54 -16.02 2.36
C SER A 221 21.34 -15.44 1.20
N SER A 222 22.42 -14.73 1.47
CA SER A 222 23.25 -14.10 0.45
C SER A 222 23.93 -15.11 -0.51
N ASP A 223 23.99 -16.37 -0.11
CA ASP A 223 24.51 -17.50 -0.89
C ASP A 223 23.40 -18.38 -1.50
N SER A 224 22.12 -17.99 -1.38
CA SER A 224 21.02 -18.69 -2.05
C SER A 224 21.07 -18.50 -3.55
N GLU A 225 20.79 -19.57 -4.30
CA GLU A 225 20.71 -19.52 -5.76
C GLU A 225 19.35 -19.01 -6.24
N GLY A 226 19.29 -18.49 -7.47
CA GLY A 226 18.04 -18.10 -8.14
C GLY A 226 17.36 -16.82 -7.63
N LEU A 227 18.00 -16.07 -6.72
CA LEU A 227 17.47 -14.81 -6.23
C LEU A 227 17.44 -13.75 -7.34
N ASN A 228 16.32 -13.02 -7.44
CA ASN A 228 16.28 -11.81 -8.25
C ASN A 228 17.13 -10.69 -7.63
N TRP A 229 17.35 -9.61 -8.38
CA TRP A 229 18.22 -8.50 -7.96
C TRP A 229 17.77 -7.82 -6.66
N MET A 230 16.46 -7.70 -6.44
CA MET A 230 15.94 -7.09 -5.21
C MET A 230 16.08 -8.05 -4.01
N GLN A 231 15.82 -9.34 -4.20
CA GLN A 231 16.04 -10.34 -3.15
C GLN A 231 17.52 -10.39 -2.73
N LYS A 232 18.46 -10.33 -3.70
CA LYS A 232 19.90 -10.23 -3.41
C LYS A 232 20.19 -9.00 -2.54
N LYS A 233 19.69 -7.83 -2.92
CA LYS A 233 19.83 -6.59 -2.13
C LYS A 233 19.25 -6.74 -0.71
N MET A 234 18.13 -7.43 -0.55
CA MET A 234 17.55 -7.68 0.78
C MET A 234 18.38 -8.61 1.64
N THR A 235 19.06 -9.60 1.08
CA THR A 235 19.94 -10.50 1.86
C THR A 235 21.20 -9.80 2.39
N GLU A 236 21.54 -8.62 1.90
CA GLU A 236 22.64 -7.80 2.45
C GLU A 236 22.28 -7.16 3.81
N VAL A 237 20.97 -7.01 4.09
CA VAL A 237 20.46 -6.32 5.29
C VAL A 237 19.56 -7.20 6.17
N THR A 238 19.28 -8.43 5.74
CA THR A 238 18.50 -9.43 6.49
C THR A 238 19.29 -10.72 6.63
N ASN A 239 18.91 -11.58 7.61
CA ASN A 239 19.56 -12.87 7.82
C ASN A 239 21.11 -12.79 7.82
N LEU A 240 21.66 -11.80 8.55
CA LEU A 240 23.11 -11.54 8.57
C LEU A 240 23.94 -12.74 9.10
N GLU A 241 23.31 -13.66 9.82
CA GLU A 241 23.90 -14.90 10.30
C GLU A 241 23.96 -15.99 9.22
N LYS A 242 23.43 -15.72 8.01
CA LYS A 242 23.39 -16.66 6.88
C LYS A 242 22.75 -18.00 7.23
N LYS A 243 21.65 -17.97 7.98
CA LYS A 243 20.89 -19.18 8.31
C LYS A 243 20.24 -19.73 7.05
N HIS A 244 20.15 -21.06 6.99
CA HIS A 244 19.41 -21.81 5.97
C HIS A 244 18.32 -22.64 6.64
N GLY A 245 17.34 -23.04 5.86
CA GLY A 245 16.27 -23.92 6.33
C GLY A 245 14.91 -23.54 5.73
N SER A 246 13.91 -24.21 6.20
CA SER A 246 12.51 -24.01 5.80
C SER A 246 11.89 -22.83 6.54
N LEU A 247 10.65 -22.46 6.16
CA LEU A 247 9.83 -21.51 6.94
C LEU A 247 9.64 -21.98 8.39
N ALA A 248 9.47 -23.30 8.61
CA ALA A 248 9.34 -23.86 9.95
C ALA A 248 10.60 -23.61 10.81
N ASP A 249 11.79 -23.68 10.18
CA ASP A 249 13.04 -23.39 10.88
C ASP A 249 13.18 -21.90 11.21
N ALA A 250 12.73 -21.03 10.33
CA ALA A 250 12.71 -19.59 10.58
C ALA A 250 11.78 -19.19 11.73
N LEU A 251 10.63 -19.85 11.86
CA LEU A 251 9.63 -19.56 12.89
C LEU A 251 10.02 -20.02 14.29
N LYS A 252 10.95 -20.96 14.43
CA LYS A 252 11.43 -21.41 15.75
C LYS A 252 12.02 -20.26 16.56
N GLY A 253 11.34 -19.90 17.64
CA GLY A 253 11.74 -18.79 18.52
C GLY A 253 11.63 -17.42 17.87
N ALA A 254 10.80 -17.25 16.84
CA ALA A 254 10.42 -15.96 16.29
C ALA A 254 9.37 -15.27 17.17
N ASP A 255 9.40 -13.95 17.24
CA ASP A 255 8.44 -13.13 17.98
C ASP A 255 7.31 -12.63 17.08
N ILE A 256 7.64 -12.30 15.84
CA ILE A 256 6.71 -11.72 14.88
C ILE A 256 6.81 -12.50 13.56
N PHE A 257 5.66 -12.87 13.03
CA PHE A 257 5.49 -13.41 11.67
C PHE A 257 4.66 -12.46 10.82
N VAL A 258 5.15 -12.17 9.61
CA VAL A 258 4.42 -11.42 8.60
C VAL A 258 4.36 -12.24 7.32
N GLY A 259 3.18 -12.72 6.97
CA GLY A 259 2.91 -13.52 5.77
C GLY A 259 2.28 -12.66 4.68
N VAL A 260 2.88 -12.65 3.50
CA VAL A 260 2.40 -12.00 2.26
C VAL A 260 2.66 -12.92 1.06
N SER A 261 2.26 -14.18 1.18
CA SER A 261 2.67 -15.22 0.23
C SER A 261 1.52 -16.10 -0.25
N ALA A 262 1.32 -17.25 0.33
CA ALA A 262 0.37 -18.25 -0.13
C ALA A 262 -0.51 -18.79 1.01
N PRO A 263 -1.73 -19.24 0.70
CA PRO A 263 -2.66 -19.73 1.71
C PRO A 263 -2.19 -21.02 2.37
N ASN A 264 -2.53 -21.20 3.67
CA ASN A 264 -2.39 -22.44 4.42
C ASN A 264 -0.95 -23.03 4.49
N ILE A 265 0.08 -22.18 4.43
CA ILE A 265 1.49 -22.63 4.50
C ILE A 265 2.06 -22.63 5.90
N VAL A 266 1.38 -22.02 6.87
CA VAL A 266 1.76 -22.01 8.28
C VAL A 266 0.90 -23.00 9.04
N THR A 267 1.53 -23.92 9.78
CA THR A 267 0.85 -24.91 10.61
C THR A 267 0.76 -24.48 12.07
N GLU A 268 -0.12 -25.14 12.84
CA GLU A 268 -0.26 -24.89 14.28
C GLU A 268 1.06 -25.21 15.02
N GLU A 269 1.79 -26.26 14.61
CA GLU A 269 3.10 -26.62 15.17
C GLU A 269 4.15 -25.51 14.91
N MET A 270 4.13 -24.89 13.73
CA MET A 270 5.01 -23.76 13.44
C MET A 270 4.72 -22.59 14.40
N VAL A 271 3.45 -22.25 14.60
CA VAL A 271 3.05 -21.19 15.52
C VAL A 271 3.43 -21.55 16.97
N ALA A 272 3.19 -22.79 17.40
CA ALA A 272 3.56 -23.26 18.74
C ALA A 272 5.08 -23.22 18.99
N SER A 273 5.90 -23.26 17.92
CA SER A 273 7.37 -23.15 18.02
C SER A 273 7.89 -21.73 18.18
N MET A 274 7.04 -20.72 17.98
CA MET A 274 7.38 -19.32 18.18
C MET A 274 7.54 -18.96 19.66
N ASN A 275 8.10 -17.80 19.93
CA ASN A 275 8.20 -17.29 21.29
C ASN A 275 6.81 -17.01 21.89
N LYS A 276 6.74 -17.06 23.22
CA LYS A 276 5.53 -16.68 23.95
C LYS A 276 5.06 -15.29 23.54
N ASP A 277 3.74 -15.09 23.54
CA ASP A 277 3.08 -13.86 23.15
C ASP A 277 3.49 -13.40 21.72
N SER A 278 3.53 -14.36 20.78
CA SER A 278 3.85 -14.12 19.38
C SER A 278 2.77 -13.30 18.68
N ILE A 279 3.22 -12.53 17.66
CA ILE A 279 2.41 -11.63 16.85
C ILE A 279 2.42 -12.16 15.41
N LEU A 280 1.26 -12.41 14.84
CA LEU A 280 1.11 -12.92 13.48
C LEU A 280 0.27 -11.99 12.61
N PHE A 281 0.81 -11.63 11.45
CA PHE A 281 0.08 -10.99 10.36
C PHE A 281 0.04 -11.95 9.17
N ALA A 282 -1.07 -12.66 8.99
CA ALA A 282 -1.28 -13.63 7.91
C ALA A 282 -2.17 -13.00 6.84
N MET A 283 -1.57 -12.43 5.79
CA MET A 283 -2.24 -11.50 4.88
C MET A 283 -2.50 -12.05 3.47
N ALA A 284 -2.19 -13.32 3.21
CA ALA A 284 -2.56 -13.94 1.95
C ALA A 284 -4.09 -13.88 1.72
N ASN A 285 -4.50 -13.57 0.50
CA ASN A 285 -5.90 -13.42 0.11
C ASN A 285 -6.25 -14.39 -1.03
N PRO A 286 -7.49 -14.94 -1.05
CA PRO A 286 -8.58 -14.76 -0.08
C PRO A 286 -8.47 -15.61 1.19
N VAL A 287 -7.53 -16.52 1.26
CA VAL A 287 -7.28 -17.40 2.41
C VAL A 287 -5.91 -17.07 2.99
N PRO A 288 -5.81 -16.79 4.32
CA PRO A 288 -4.54 -16.44 4.94
C PRO A 288 -3.58 -17.64 5.03
N GLU A 289 -2.32 -17.38 5.36
CA GLU A 289 -1.29 -18.40 5.59
C GLU A 289 -1.66 -19.37 6.72
N ILE A 290 -2.41 -18.90 7.69
CA ILE A 290 -3.07 -19.67 8.74
C ILE A 290 -4.34 -18.94 9.18
N MET A 291 -5.40 -19.68 9.46
CA MET A 291 -6.64 -19.10 9.97
C MET A 291 -6.45 -18.56 11.39
N PRO A 292 -7.03 -17.38 11.74
CA PRO A 292 -6.81 -16.74 13.04
C PRO A 292 -7.17 -17.58 14.25
N ASP A 293 -8.25 -18.36 14.18
CA ASP A 293 -8.67 -19.28 15.24
C ASP A 293 -7.64 -20.37 15.49
N LYS A 294 -7.05 -20.94 14.44
CA LYS A 294 -5.97 -21.94 14.54
C LYS A 294 -4.69 -21.33 15.09
N ALA A 295 -4.31 -20.14 14.61
CA ALA A 295 -3.13 -19.46 15.13
C ALA A 295 -3.25 -19.13 16.63
N LYS A 296 -4.42 -18.66 17.08
CA LYS A 296 -4.69 -18.40 18.50
C LYS A 296 -4.70 -19.68 19.33
N ALA A 297 -5.32 -20.75 18.82
CA ALA A 297 -5.31 -22.07 19.49
C ALA A 297 -3.88 -22.62 19.66
N ALA A 298 -2.98 -22.33 18.71
CA ALA A 298 -1.57 -22.71 18.76
C ALA A 298 -0.69 -21.79 19.64
N GLY A 299 -1.27 -20.74 20.27
CA GLY A 299 -0.57 -19.90 21.25
C GLY A 299 -0.20 -18.51 20.76
N ALA A 300 -0.61 -18.09 19.54
CA ALA A 300 -0.43 -16.72 19.09
C ALA A 300 -1.23 -15.74 19.97
N LYS A 301 -0.57 -14.68 20.45
CA LYS A 301 -1.21 -13.65 21.27
C LYS A 301 -2.03 -12.69 20.40
N ILE A 302 -1.46 -12.23 19.30
CA ILE A 302 -2.09 -11.27 18.39
C ILE A 302 -2.09 -11.85 16.98
N VAL A 303 -3.24 -11.80 16.33
CA VAL A 303 -3.39 -12.23 14.93
C VAL A 303 -4.10 -11.14 14.15
N GLY A 304 -3.50 -10.69 13.05
CA GLY A 304 -4.09 -9.80 12.05
C GLY A 304 -4.14 -10.49 10.68
N THR A 305 -5.13 -10.13 9.87
CA THR A 305 -5.29 -10.63 8.49
C THR A 305 -5.75 -9.53 7.54
N GLY A 306 -5.71 -9.79 6.23
CA GLY A 306 -6.34 -8.92 5.24
C GLY A 306 -7.87 -9.00 5.20
N ARG A 307 -8.48 -9.96 5.91
CA ARG A 307 -9.92 -10.21 5.88
C ARG A 307 -10.69 -9.29 6.83
N SER A 308 -11.83 -8.79 6.35
CA SER A 308 -12.72 -7.89 7.12
C SER A 308 -13.62 -8.62 8.13
N ASP A 309 -13.70 -9.93 8.07
CA ASP A 309 -14.51 -10.75 8.97
C ASP A 309 -13.75 -11.20 10.24
N PHE A 310 -12.51 -10.75 10.42
CA PHE A 310 -11.69 -11.00 11.61
C PHE A 310 -11.21 -9.70 12.24
N PRO A 311 -10.90 -9.69 13.55
CA PRO A 311 -10.24 -8.56 14.21
C PRO A 311 -8.88 -8.21 13.59
N ASN A 312 -8.42 -6.99 13.83
CA ASN A 312 -7.11 -6.50 13.38
C ASN A 312 -6.94 -6.60 11.84
N GLN A 313 -7.96 -6.16 11.09
CA GLN A 313 -7.88 -6.14 9.64
C GLN A 313 -6.73 -5.24 9.18
N VAL A 314 -5.82 -5.79 8.39
CA VAL A 314 -4.80 -5.03 7.66
C VAL A 314 -5.38 -4.64 6.30
N ASN A 315 -5.68 -3.36 6.14
CA ASN A 315 -6.28 -2.83 4.93
C ASN A 315 -5.61 -1.51 4.53
N ASN A 316 -5.07 -1.44 3.32
CA ASN A 316 -4.36 -0.26 2.80
C ASN A 316 -5.23 1.00 2.77
N VAL A 317 -6.56 0.87 2.81
CA VAL A 317 -7.49 2.02 2.82
C VAL A 317 -7.27 2.95 4.02
N VAL A 318 -6.70 2.47 5.12
CA VAL A 318 -6.35 3.34 6.26
C VAL A 318 -5.05 4.11 6.04
N ALA A 319 -4.34 3.88 4.93
CA ALA A 319 -3.06 4.53 4.65
C ALA A 319 -3.12 5.44 3.42
N PHE A 320 -3.27 4.85 2.19
CA PHE A 320 -3.01 5.57 0.95
C PHE A 320 -3.88 6.81 0.72
N PRO A 321 -5.19 6.85 1.08
CA PRO A 321 -5.97 8.05 0.83
C PRO A 321 -5.46 9.26 1.63
N GLY A 322 -5.14 9.05 2.90
CA GLY A 322 -4.56 10.08 3.78
C GLY A 322 -3.15 10.48 3.35
N ILE A 323 -2.33 9.54 2.91
CA ILE A 323 -0.97 9.80 2.43
C ILE A 323 -1.01 10.71 1.20
N PHE A 324 -1.79 10.36 0.18
CA PHE A 324 -1.90 11.20 -1.02
C PHE A 324 -2.58 12.54 -0.73
N LYS A 325 -3.61 12.58 0.12
CA LYS A 325 -4.21 13.83 0.58
C LYS A 325 -3.14 14.75 1.17
N GLY A 326 -2.33 14.26 2.10
CA GLY A 326 -1.26 15.02 2.72
C GLY A 326 -0.18 15.46 1.74
N ALA A 327 0.25 14.56 0.87
CA ALA A 327 1.26 14.86 -0.14
C ALA A 327 0.78 15.92 -1.15
N LEU A 328 -0.46 15.84 -1.63
CA LEU A 328 -1.05 16.82 -2.55
C LEU A 328 -1.26 18.18 -1.90
N GLU A 329 -1.88 18.22 -0.71
CA GLU A 329 -2.12 19.46 0.03
C GLU A 329 -0.81 20.17 0.42
N GLY A 330 0.21 19.40 0.76
CA GLY A 330 1.52 19.92 1.14
C GLY A 330 2.48 20.14 -0.03
N ARG A 331 2.09 19.80 -1.26
CA ARG A 331 2.92 19.92 -2.47
C ARG A 331 4.22 19.12 -2.36
N ALA A 332 4.18 17.94 -1.76
CA ALA A 332 5.34 17.07 -1.67
C ALA A 332 5.79 16.59 -3.06
N ALA A 333 7.07 16.70 -3.35
CA ALA A 333 7.64 16.12 -4.57
C ALA A 333 7.77 14.58 -4.48
N GLN A 334 7.92 14.06 -3.25
CA GLN A 334 8.06 12.63 -2.99
C GLN A 334 7.40 12.27 -1.66
N ILE A 335 7.00 11.00 -1.51
CA ILE A 335 6.60 10.41 -0.23
C ILE A 335 7.84 9.71 0.34
N THR A 336 8.46 10.36 1.34
CA THR A 336 9.72 9.91 1.97
C THR A 336 9.50 8.79 2.99
N GLU A 337 10.59 8.16 3.44
CA GLU A 337 10.52 7.16 4.52
C GLU A 337 10.03 7.78 5.83
N ASP A 338 10.42 9.01 6.14
CA ASP A 338 9.95 9.73 7.34
C ASP A 338 8.43 9.97 7.30
N MET A 339 7.89 10.34 6.13
CA MET A 339 6.44 10.45 5.95
C MET A 339 5.72 9.11 6.15
N LYS A 340 6.29 8.00 5.68
CA LYS A 340 5.72 6.66 5.87
C LYS A 340 5.74 6.24 7.34
N LEU A 341 6.84 6.49 8.05
CA LEU A 341 6.93 6.24 9.49
C LEU A 341 5.94 7.12 10.28
N ALA A 342 5.82 8.39 9.91
CA ALA A 342 4.86 9.30 10.51
C ALA A 342 3.42 8.83 10.29
N ALA A 343 3.09 8.38 9.07
CA ALA A 343 1.77 7.80 8.74
C ALA A 343 1.49 6.54 9.58
N ALA A 344 2.44 5.62 9.70
CA ALA A 344 2.27 4.41 10.52
C ALA A 344 2.03 4.74 12.01
N ASN A 345 2.81 5.67 12.57
CA ASN A 345 2.60 6.14 13.95
C ASN A 345 1.24 6.84 14.13
N ALA A 346 0.82 7.64 13.15
CA ALA A 346 -0.46 8.32 13.14
C ALA A 346 -1.64 7.33 13.13
N ILE A 347 -1.58 6.30 12.28
CA ILE A 347 -2.58 5.21 12.25
C ILE A 347 -2.61 4.48 13.59
N ALA A 348 -1.45 4.10 14.13
CA ALA A 348 -1.36 3.42 15.41
C ALA A 348 -1.96 4.25 16.57
N SER A 349 -1.78 5.57 16.55
CA SER A 349 -2.28 6.47 17.59
C SER A 349 -3.81 6.63 17.63
N LEU A 350 -4.51 6.19 16.59
CA LEU A 350 -5.98 6.25 16.53
C LEU A 350 -6.66 5.24 17.45
N VAL A 351 -5.95 4.20 17.86
CA VAL A 351 -6.42 3.28 18.90
C VAL A 351 -5.92 3.78 20.26
N ASP A 352 -6.85 4.25 21.09
CA ASP A 352 -6.52 4.75 22.42
C ASP A 352 -5.86 3.66 23.29
N GLU A 353 -4.90 4.02 24.13
CA GLU A 353 -4.17 3.03 24.98
C GLU A 353 -5.08 2.20 25.87
N LYS A 354 -6.19 2.78 26.37
CA LYS A 354 -7.20 2.09 27.19
C LYS A 354 -7.98 1.01 26.44
N ASP A 355 -8.05 1.13 25.10
CA ASP A 355 -8.81 0.25 24.21
C ASP A 355 -7.90 -0.76 23.51
N LEU A 356 -6.56 -0.62 23.67
CA LEU A 356 -5.58 -1.56 23.11
C LEU A 356 -5.69 -2.94 23.78
N ASN A 357 -5.89 -3.96 22.95
CA ASN A 357 -5.88 -5.36 23.38
C ASN A 357 -5.54 -6.26 22.17
N GLU A 358 -5.48 -7.57 22.38
CA GLU A 358 -5.11 -8.54 21.35
C GLU A 358 -6.05 -8.56 20.11
N ASN A 359 -7.24 -8.01 20.22
CA ASN A 359 -8.22 -7.93 19.14
C ASN A 359 -8.45 -6.51 18.60
N ASN A 360 -7.72 -5.51 19.11
CA ASN A 360 -7.89 -4.12 18.74
C ASN A 360 -6.54 -3.39 18.72
N ILE A 361 -5.75 -3.58 17.64
CA ILE A 361 -4.43 -2.97 17.44
C ILE A 361 -4.39 -2.00 16.24
N LEU A 362 -5.45 -1.96 15.44
CA LEU A 362 -5.57 -1.09 14.27
C LEU A 362 -6.95 -0.40 14.29
N PRO A 363 -7.07 0.82 13.77
CA PRO A 363 -8.37 1.46 13.60
C PRO A 363 -9.19 0.70 12.54
N GLU A 364 -10.51 0.81 12.64
CA GLU A 364 -11.39 0.29 11.60
C GLU A 364 -11.23 1.08 10.28
N ALA A 365 -11.45 0.40 9.15
CA ALA A 365 -11.32 0.99 7.82
C ALA A 365 -12.24 2.22 7.61
N PHE A 366 -13.37 2.26 8.31
CA PHE A 366 -14.37 3.33 8.23
C PHE A 366 -14.24 4.40 9.33
N ASP A 367 -13.18 4.38 10.13
CA ASP A 367 -12.95 5.46 11.11
C ASP A 367 -12.71 6.79 10.38
N PRO A 368 -13.60 7.77 10.53
CA PRO A 368 -13.54 9.02 9.78
C PRO A 368 -12.32 9.88 10.11
N ARG A 369 -11.61 9.59 11.18
CA ARG A 369 -10.41 10.34 11.62
C ARG A 369 -9.18 9.97 10.83
N VAL A 370 -9.15 8.77 10.24
CA VAL A 370 -7.95 8.17 9.63
C VAL A 370 -7.31 9.09 8.60
N ALA A 371 -8.08 9.50 7.59
CA ALA A 371 -7.52 10.27 6.47
C ALA A 371 -6.93 11.61 6.91
N ASP A 372 -7.57 12.30 7.85
CA ASP A 372 -7.10 13.61 8.32
C ASP A 372 -5.85 13.48 9.19
N VAL A 373 -5.82 12.49 10.09
CA VAL A 373 -4.68 12.24 10.98
C VAL A 373 -3.45 11.82 10.15
N VAL A 374 -3.63 10.92 9.19
CA VAL A 374 -2.55 10.50 8.28
C VAL A 374 -2.09 11.65 7.39
N SER A 375 -3.04 12.41 6.79
CA SER A 375 -2.71 13.58 5.96
C SER A 375 -1.88 14.60 6.73
N LYS A 376 -2.30 14.91 7.97
CA LYS A 376 -1.55 15.83 8.83
C LYS A 376 -0.13 15.31 9.10
N ALA A 377 0.01 14.03 9.47
CA ALA A 377 1.30 13.44 9.76
C ALA A 377 2.25 13.49 8.53
N VAL A 378 1.73 13.24 7.34
CA VAL A 378 2.50 13.34 6.09
C VAL A 378 2.94 14.80 5.86
N LYS A 379 2.02 15.76 5.98
CA LYS A 379 2.31 17.20 5.76
C LYS A 379 3.36 17.74 6.73
N ASP A 380 3.27 17.36 8.00
CA ASP A 380 4.21 17.81 9.04
C ASP A 380 5.64 17.27 8.83
N ASN A 381 5.84 16.31 7.93
CA ASN A 381 7.13 15.70 7.58
C ASN A 381 7.56 15.98 6.12
N ILE A 382 7.01 17.00 5.48
CA ILE A 382 7.51 17.52 4.20
C ILE A 382 8.70 18.45 4.48
N HIS A 383 9.84 18.14 3.89
CA HIS A 383 11.10 18.89 4.04
C HIS A 383 11.56 19.47 2.71
#